data_c5dfd3f4ae175174bf0c5bad23770a90
#
_entry.id   c5dfd3f4ae175174bf0c5bad23770a90
#
_cell.length_a   1.000
_cell.length_b   1.000
_cell.length_c   1.000
_cell.angle_alpha   90.00
_cell.angle_beta   90.00
_cell.angle_gamma   90.00
#
_symmetry.space_group_name_H-M   'P 1'
#
loop_
_entity.id
_entity.type
_entity.pdbx_description
1 polymer ?
#
loop_
_entity_poly.entity_id
_entity_poly.type
_entity_poly.pdbx_seq_one_letter_code
_entity_poly.pdbx_strand_id
1 'polypeptide(L)'
;MKTLWKSLKITLAFCVFFSVFYILVLWIFAQFAGPNKGNAEVATLNGKVVGAANVGQQFTEDIYFWGRPSCAGAGYDASGSAGSNKGPTNEEYLAEVAARIDTFLLHHPYLSRKDVPAEMVTASGSGLDPDITPACAYIQAVSYTHLRAHE
;
A
#
# COMPACT_ATOMS: atom_id res chain seq x y z
N MET A 1 -32.49 -25.02 27.81
CA MET A 1 -31.67 -26.01 27.05
C MET A 1 -32.14 -26.19 25.60
N LYS A 2 -33.43 -26.42 25.31
CA LYS A 2 -33.91 -26.67 23.92
C LYS A 2 -33.66 -25.44 22.99
N THR A 3 -33.82 -24.23 23.48
CA THR A 3 -33.58 -22.99 22.71
C THR A 3 -32.08 -22.82 22.38
N LEU A 4 -31.21 -23.06 23.34
CA LEU A 4 -29.75 -23.00 23.15
C LEU A 4 -29.30 -23.99 22.07
N TRP A 5 -29.81 -25.23 22.10
CA TRP A 5 -29.51 -26.20 21.07
C TRP A 5 -30.00 -25.82 19.67
N LYS A 6 -31.19 -25.19 19.60
CA LYS A 6 -31.69 -24.65 18.31
C LYS A 6 -30.81 -23.54 17.80
N SER A 7 -30.45 -22.56 18.64
CA SER A 7 -29.56 -21.47 18.26
C SER A 7 -28.22 -21.97 17.78
N LEU A 8 -27.60 -22.90 18.52
CA LEU A 8 -26.30 -23.47 18.15
C LEU A 8 -26.35 -24.16 16.77
N LYS A 9 -27.38 -24.98 16.52
CA LYS A 9 -27.56 -25.64 15.23
C LYS A 9 -27.74 -24.64 14.08
N ILE A 10 -28.53 -23.61 14.27
CA ILE A 10 -28.74 -22.56 13.26
C ILE A 10 -27.44 -21.80 13.00
N THR A 11 -26.72 -21.40 14.04
CA THR A 11 -25.43 -20.72 13.91
C THR A 11 -24.43 -21.58 13.14
N LEU A 12 -24.28 -22.86 13.50
CA LEU A 12 -23.40 -23.78 12.80
C LEU A 12 -23.81 -23.98 11.33
N ALA A 13 -25.11 -24.11 11.06
CA ALA A 13 -25.60 -24.22 9.68
C ALA A 13 -25.25 -22.98 8.85
N PHE A 14 -25.44 -21.78 9.40
CA PHE A 14 -25.05 -20.55 8.71
C PHE A 14 -23.53 -20.39 8.59
N CYS A 15 -22.76 -20.78 9.60
CA CYS A 15 -21.30 -20.79 9.49
C CYS A 15 -20.84 -21.67 8.31
N VAL A 16 -21.35 -22.88 8.20
CA VAL A 16 -21.02 -23.77 7.09
C VAL A 16 -21.51 -23.21 5.76
N PHE A 17 -22.73 -22.71 5.71
CA PHE A 17 -23.30 -22.12 4.49
C PHE A 17 -22.45 -20.95 3.98
N PHE A 18 -22.11 -19.99 4.82
CA PHE A 18 -21.36 -18.81 4.40
C PHE A 18 -19.88 -19.10 4.17
N SER A 19 -19.25 -19.93 4.99
CA SER A 19 -17.80 -20.19 4.85
C SER A 19 -17.46 -21.22 3.76
N VAL A 20 -18.40 -22.06 3.36
CA VAL A 20 -18.16 -23.08 2.32
C VAL A 20 -18.94 -22.77 1.06
N PHE A 21 -20.28 -22.87 1.13
CA PHE A 21 -21.13 -22.77 -0.06
C PHE A 21 -21.05 -21.39 -0.72
N TYR A 22 -21.21 -20.32 0.06
CA TYR A 22 -21.18 -18.95 -0.49
C TYR A 22 -19.81 -18.62 -1.09
N ILE A 23 -18.73 -18.94 -0.39
CA ILE A 23 -17.37 -18.71 -0.89
C ILE A 23 -17.11 -19.53 -2.16
N LEU A 24 -17.55 -20.79 -2.20
CA LEU A 24 -17.40 -21.64 -3.37
C LEU A 24 -18.13 -21.05 -4.59
N VAL A 25 -19.36 -20.57 -4.41
CA VAL A 25 -20.14 -19.91 -5.49
C VAL A 25 -19.41 -18.67 -6.01
N LEU A 26 -18.91 -17.81 -5.12
CA LEU A 26 -18.14 -16.63 -5.52
C LEU A 26 -16.84 -17.01 -6.23
N TRP A 27 -16.14 -18.02 -5.75
CA TRP A 27 -14.92 -18.51 -6.38
C TRP A 27 -15.18 -19.05 -7.79
N ILE A 28 -16.21 -19.88 -7.96
CA ILE A 28 -16.63 -20.38 -9.28
C ILE A 28 -16.97 -19.22 -10.22
N PHE A 29 -17.76 -18.25 -9.74
CA PHE A 29 -18.12 -17.08 -10.52
C PHE A 29 -16.86 -16.29 -10.93
N ALA A 30 -15.91 -16.08 -10.03
CA ALA A 30 -14.67 -15.38 -10.32
C ALA A 30 -13.82 -16.11 -11.39
N GLN A 31 -13.81 -17.46 -11.40
CA GLN A 31 -13.07 -18.25 -12.39
C GLN A 31 -13.62 -18.07 -13.82
N PHE A 32 -14.94 -17.85 -13.97
CA PHE A 32 -15.57 -17.73 -15.28
C PHE A 32 -15.81 -16.29 -15.74
N ALA A 33 -16.17 -15.41 -14.82
CA ALA A 33 -16.58 -14.03 -15.12
C ALA A 33 -15.63 -12.97 -14.57
N GLY A 34 -14.72 -13.33 -13.64
CA GLY A 34 -13.76 -12.39 -13.05
C GLY A 34 -12.60 -12.06 -14.02
N PRO A 35 -12.09 -10.81 -13.96
CA PRO A 35 -10.86 -10.46 -14.67
C PRO A 35 -9.72 -11.36 -14.18
N ASN A 36 -8.86 -11.80 -15.09
CA ASN A 36 -7.74 -12.72 -14.82
C ASN A 36 -8.15 -13.97 -14.00
N LYS A 37 -9.38 -14.47 -14.21
CA LYS A 37 -9.97 -15.61 -13.47
C LYS A 37 -9.99 -15.38 -11.94
N GLY A 38 -10.22 -14.13 -11.53
CA GLY A 38 -10.23 -13.76 -10.11
C GLY A 38 -8.85 -13.72 -9.45
N ASN A 39 -7.77 -13.90 -10.19
CA ASN A 39 -6.41 -13.75 -9.65
C ASN A 39 -5.94 -12.29 -9.74
N ALA A 40 -5.03 -11.92 -8.86
CA ALA A 40 -4.37 -10.62 -8.92
C ALA A 40 -3.57 -10.48 -10.22
N GLU A 41 -3.56 -9.28 -10.79
CA GLU A 41 -2.71 -8.94 -11.91
C GLU A 41 -1.25 -8.83 -11.42
N VAL A 42 -0.32 -9.44 -12.17
CA VAL A 42 1.09 -9.48 -11.79
C VAL A 42 1.97 -8.85 -12.87
N ALA A 43 2.99 -8.12 -12.43
CA ALA A 43 4.05 -7.64 -13.30
C ALA A 43 5.08 -8.74 -13.54
N THR A 44 5.51 -8.91 -14.79
CA THR A 44 6.51 -9.92 -15.16
C THR A 44 7.69 -9.28 -15.86
N LEU A 45 8.88 -9.70 -15.51
CA LEU A 45 10.13 -9.33 -16.17
C LEU A 45 10.89 -10.60 -16.58
N ASN A 46 11.20 -10.75 -17.88
CA ASN A 46 11.86 -11.93 -18.43
C ASN A 46 11.15 -13.25 -18.07
N GLY A 47 9.81 -13.25 -18.06
CA GLY A 47 8.98 -14.43 -17.72
C GLY A 47 8.91 -14.79 -16.24
N LYS A 48 9.53 -14.01 -15.35
CA LYS A 48 9.41 -14.17 -13.90
C LYS A 48 8.46 -13.10 -13.34
N VAL A 49 7.58 -13.51 -12.41
CA VAL A 49 6.76 -12.59 -11.66
C VAL A 49 7.66 -11.77 -10.74
N VAL A 50 7.61 -10.44 -10.86
CA VAL A 50 8.43 -9.49 -10.08
C VAL A 50 7.62 -8.69 -9.07
N GLY A 51 6.30 -8.70 -9.19
CA GLY A 51 5.41 -8.03 -8.24
C GLY A 51 3.94 -8.12 -8.64
N ALA A 52 3.05 -7.60 -7.82
CA ALA A 52 1.66 -7.38 -8.16
C ALA A 52 1.52 -6.03 -8.86
N ALA A 53 0.71 -5.97 -9.94
CA ALA A 53 0.58 -4.76 -10.75
C ALA A 53 0.02 -3.54 -9.99
N ASN A 54 -0.82 -3.81 -8.98
CA ASN A 54 -1.51 -2.77 -8.21
C ASN A 54 -0.96 -2.61 -6.78
N VAL A 55 0.25 -3.09 -6.52
CA VAL A 55 0.92 -2.97 -5.21
C VAL A 55 2.27 -2.31 -5.42
N GLY A 56 2.52 -1.25 -4.67
CA GLY A 56 3.79 -0.55 -4.69
C GLY A 56 4.95 -1.40 -4.19
N GLN A 57 6.16 -0.90 -4.43
CA GLN A 57 7.41 -1.44 -3.90
C GLN A 57 8.17 -0.32 -3.21
N GLN A 58 8.90 -0.67 -2.18
CA GLN A 58 9.73 0.29 -1.46
C GLN A 58 11.07 0.44 -2.16
N PHE A 59 11.36 1.68 -2.57
CA PHE A 59 12.66 2.08 -3.10
C PHE A 59 13.30 3.06 -2.11
N THR A 60 14.59 2.90 -1.86
CA THR A 60 15.38 3.69 -0.90
C THR A 60 16.58 4.36 -1.52
N GLU A 61 16.93 4.00 -2.76
CA GLU A 61 18.05 4.58 -3.48
C GLU A 61 17.61 5.78 -4.31
N ASP A 62 18.45 6.80 -4.41
CA ASP A 62 18.14 8.07 -5.08
C ASP A 62 18.04 7.97 -6.61
N ILE A 63 18.41 6.83 -7.18
CA ILE A 63 18.23 6.53 -8.62
C ILE A 63 16.80 6.12 -8.98
N TYR A 64 15.95 5.88 -7.99
CA TYR A 64 14.54 5.51 -8.18
C TYR A 64 13.60 6.58 -7.64
N PHE A 65 12.41 6.65 -8.21
CA PHE A 65 11.34 7.41 -7.57
C PHE A 65 10.87 6.71 -6.29
N TRP A 66 10.78 7.48 -5.22
CA TRP A 66 10.20 7.01 -3.97
C TRP A 66 8.69 7.14 -4.05
N GLY A 67 7.99 6.08 -3.68
CA GLY A 67 6.54 6.11 -3.50
C GLY A 67 6.13 6.69 -2.16
N ARG A 68 4.83 6.76 -1.91
CA ARG A 68 4.27 7.21 -0.63
C ARG A 68 4.72 6.31 0.51
N PRO A 69 4.88 6.81 1.74
CA PRO A 69 5.15 5.97 2.90
C PRO A 69 4.07 4.90 3.09
N SER A 70 4.49 3.68 3.41
CA SER A 70 3.61 2.55 3.67
C SER A 70 3.61 2.17 5.15
N CYS A 71 2.43 1.84 5.68
CA CYS A 71 2.25 1.26 7.02
C CYS A 71 1.84 -0.23 6.95
N ALA A 72 1.85 -0.84 5.75
CA ALA A 72 1.54 -2.26 5.57
C ALA A 72 2.80 -3.11 5.81
N GLY A 73 2.84 -3.81 6.92
CA GLY A 73 3.96 -4.68 7.31
C GLY A 73 5.30 -3.95 7.34
N ALA A 74 6.30 -4.51 6.67
CA ALA A 74 7.62 -3.90 6.51
C ALA A 74 7.67 -2.86 5.36
N GLY A 75 6.55 -2.55 4.75
CA GLY A 75 6.38 -1.66 3.60
C GLY A 75 5.77 -2.40 2.41
N TYR A 76 4.59 -1.95 1.97
CA TYR A 76 3.83 -2.51 0.84
C TYR A 76 3.53 -4.02 0.95
N ASP A 77 3.32 -4.52 2.16
CA ASP A 77 2.95 -5.92 2.37
C ASP A 77 1.52 -6.18 1.88
N ALA A 78 1.39 -6.84 0.73
CA ALA A 78 0.12 -7.15 0.11
C ALA A 78 -0.71 -8.18 0.89
N SER A 79 -0.12 -8.90 1.85
CA SER A 79 -0.84 -9.84 2.72
C SER A 79 -1.68 -9.15 3.80
N GLY A 80 -1.39 -7.88 4.08
CA GLY A 80 -2.04 -7.11 5.12
C GLY A 80 -2.09 -5.62 4.84
N SER A 81 -3.07 -5.15 4.02
CA SER A 81 -3.31 -3.73 3.81
C SER A 81 -3.54 -3.00 5.14
N ALA A 82 -2.80 -1.93 5.40
CA ALA A 82 -2.90 -1.15 6.63
C ALA A 82 -2.52 0.32 6.40
N GLY A 83 -3.30 1.23 6.98
CA GLY A 83 -2.95 2.65 7.11
C GLY A 83 -2.38 2.96 8.48
N SER A 84 -1.86 4.16 8.67
CA SER A 84 -1.35 4.62 9.98
C SER A 84 -2.44 4.69 11.05
N ASN A 85 -3.69 4.93 10.66
CA ASN A 85 -4.86 5.09 11.55
C ASN A 85 -4.65 6.12 12.67
N LYS A 86 -3.71 7.04 12.50
CA LYS A 86 -3.36 8.11 13.45
C LYS A 86 -4.10 9.39 13.09
N GLY A 87 -4.61 10.07 14.10
CA GLY A 87 -5.27 11.38 13.94
C GLY A 87 -4.25 12.51 13.67
N PRO A 88 -4.71 13.63 13.10
CA PRO A 88 -3.83 14.76 12.76
C PRO A 88 -3.25 15.49 14.00
N THR A 89 -3.76 15.21 15.19
CA THR A 89 -3.29 15.78 16.47
C THR A 89 -2.47 14.78 17.29
N ASN A 90 -2.20 13.59 16.76
CA ASN A 90 -1.39 12.61 17.46
C ASN A 90 0.09 13.01 17.44
N GLU A 91 0.66 13.30 18.61
CA GLU A 91 2.03 13.82 18.77
C GLU A 91 3.09 12.83 18.22
N GLU A 92 2.92 11.54 18.46
CA GLU A 92 3.81 10.50 17.95
C GLU A 92 3.82 10.49 16.43
N TYR A 93 2.64 10.57 15.80
CA TYR A 93 2.52 10.62 14.35
C TYR A 93 3.12 11.90 13.76
N LEU A 94 2.91 13.04 14.41
CA LEU A 94 3.51 14.31 13.98
C LEU A 94 5.05 14.26 14.06
N ALA A 95 5.61 13.58 15.07
CA ALA A 95 7.05 13.35 15.16
C ALA A 95 7.57 12.45 14.03
N GLU A 96 6.84 11.37 13.68
CA GLU A 96 7.17 10.53 12.53
C GLU A 96 7.15 11.31 11.21
N VAL A 97 6.12 12.13 11.00
CA VAL A 97 6.01 12.99 9.81
C VAL A 97 7.17 13.97 9.76
N ALA A 98 7.53 14.59 10.88
CA ALA A 98 8.68 15.51 10.96
C ALA A 98 9.99 14.79 10.59
N ALA A 99 10.23 13.58 11.11
CA ALA A 99 11.41 12.79 10.77
C ALA A 99 11.45 12.41 9.27
N ARG A 100 10.29 12.08 8.67
CA ARG A 100 10.21 11.81 7.22
C ARG A 100 10.51 13.06 6.38
N ILE A 101 10.06 14.25 6.82
CA ILE A 101 10.42 15.51 6.17
C ILE A 101 11.93 15.72 6.21
N ASP A 102 12.55 15.53 7.37
CA ASP A 102 13.99 15.73 7.53
C ASP A 102 14.78 14.72 6.67
N THR A 103 14.36 13.47 6.61
CA THR A 103 14.94 12.47 5.71
C THR A 103 14.78 12.86 4.25
N PHE A 104 13.60 13.27 3.82
CA PHE A 104 13.36 13.70 2.44
C PHE A 104 14.25 14.87 2.03
N LEU A 105 14.44 15.86 2.91
CA LEU A 105 15.31 17.02 2.67
C LEU A 105 16.79 16.66 2.58
N LEU A 106 17.25 15.60 3.25
CA LEU A 106 18.63 15.11 3.09
C LEU A 106 18.91 14.67 1.65
N HIS A 107 17.94 14.04 0.98
CA HIS A 107 18.03 13.61 -0.41
C HIS A 107 17.65 14.70 -1.42
N HIS A 108 17.01 15.78 -0.95
CA HIS A 108 16.55 16.89 -1.78
C HIS A 108 16.97 18.25 -1.17
N PRO A 109 18.29 18.54 -1.09
CA PRO A 109 18.82 19.70 -0.36
C PRO A 109 18.44 21.07 -0.97
N TYR A 110 17.90 21.09 -2.17
CA TYR A 110 17.43 22.29 -2.84
C TYR A 110 16.01 22.72 -2.40
N LEU A 111 15.30 21.87 -1.63
CA LEU A 111 13.97 22.18 -1.12
C LEU A 111 14.02 22.82 0.26
N SER A 112 13.02 23.63 0.54
CA SER A 112 12.74 24.05 1.92
C SER A 112 11.64 23.17 2.53
N ARG A 113 11.56 23.12 3.86
CA ARG A 113 10.60 22.28 4.61
C ARG A 113 9.14 22.47 4.17
N LYS A 114 8.76 23.68 3.77
CA LYS A 114 7.41 24.03 3.29
C LYS A 114 7.09 23.49 1.89
N ASP A 115 8.11 23.17 1.11
CA ASP A 115 7.99 22.72 -0.27
C ASP A 115 7.92 21.19 -0.38
N VAL A 116 8.11 20.47 0.73
CA VAL A 116 8.01 19.01 0.78
C VAL A 116 6.55 18.60 0.57
N PRO A 117 6.24 17.77 -0.46
CA PRO A 117 4.89 17.32 -0.71
C PRO A 117 4.36 16.46 0.44
N ALA A 118 3.13 16.71 0.87
CA ALA A 118 2.50 15.97 1.97
C ALA A 118 2.45 14.45 1.70
N GLU A 119 2.28 14.05 0.45
CA GLU A 119 2.23 12.64 0.02
C GLU A 119 3.55 11.89 0.23
N MET A 120 4.69 12.60 0.30
CA MET A 120 5.99 11.97 0.57
C MET A 120 6.25 11.71 2.04
N VAL A 121 5.42 12.26 2.92
CA VAL A 121 5.62 12.18 4.38
C VAL A 121 4.43 11.60 5.12
N THR A 122 3.28 11.48 4.45
CA THR A 122 2.07 10.88 5.00
C THR A 122 1.80 9.53 4.35
N ALA A 123 1.56 8.50 5.17
CA ALA A 123 1.29 7.16 4.68
C ALA A 123 0.01 7.10 3.85
N SER A 124 0.00 6.24 2.82
CA SER A 124 -1.21 5.93 2.07
C SER A 124 -2.23 5.20 2.94
N GLY A 125 -3.52 5.38 2.64
CA GLY A 125 -4.60 4.77 3.44
C GLY A 125 -4.60 3.24 3.40
N SER A 126 -4.23 2.65 2.27
CA SER A 126 -4.10 1.19 2.11
C SER A 126 -2.74 0.66 2.53
N GLY A 127 -1.70 1.51 2.55
CA GLY A 127 -0.31 1.08 2.66
C GLY A 127 0.23 0.35 1.44
N LEU A 128 -0.57 0.22 0.37
CA LEU A 128 -0.20 -0.51 -0.86
C LEU A 128 -0.08 0.42 -2.07
N ASP A 129 -0.64 1.62 -1.98
CA ASP A 129 -0.66 2.63 -3.04
C ASP A 129 0.63 3.46 -3.01
N PRO A 130 1.50 3.35 -4.04
CA PRO A 130 2.73 4.13 -4.15
C PRO A 130 2.54 5.45 -4.88
N ASP A 131 1.35 5.73 -5.41
CA ASP A 131 1.13 6.79 -6.39
C ASP A 131 1.48 8.16 -5.83
N ILE A 132 2.23 8.92 -6.62
CA ILE A 132 2.63 10.29 -6.35
C ILE A 132 2.09 11.22 -7.44
N THR A 133 1.88 12.47 -7.10
CA THR A 133 1.44 13.47 -8.07
C THR A 133 2.55 13.80 -9.09
N PRO A 134 2.19 14.29 -10.30
CA PRO A 134 3.19 14.79 -11.25
C PRO A 134 4.10 15.86 -10.65
N ALA A 135 3.58 16.73 -9.79
CA ALA A 135 4.38 17.75 -9.10
C ALA A 135 5.46 17.11 -8.20
N CYS A 136 5.11 16.08 -7.46
CA CYS A 136 6.05 15.33 -6.64
C CYS A 136 7.09 14.58 -7.50
N ALA A 137 6.66 13.99 -8.60
CA ALA A 137 7.58 13.34 -9.55
C ALA A 137 8.58 14.34 -10.16
N TYR A 138 8.15 15.56 -10.50
CA TYR A 138 9.07 16.61 -10.96
C TYR A 138 10.10 16.99 -9.92
N ILE A 139 9.70 17.13 -8.65
CA ILE A 139 10.62 17.39 -7.54
C ILE A 139 11.70 16.32 -7.48
N GLN A 140 11.31 15.05 -7.49
CA GLN A 140 12.27 13.95 -7.44
C GLN A 140 13.16 13.88 -8.71
N ALA A 141 12.59 14.14 -9.89
CA ALA A 141 13.34 14.16 -11.15
C ALA A 141 14.43 15.24 -11.19
N VAL A 142 14.20 16.38 -10.57
CA VAL A 142 15.21 17.46 -10.46
C VAL A 142 16.41 16.98 -9.63
N SER A 143 16.17 16.28 -8.53
CA SER A 143 17.25 15.67 -7.73
C SER A 143 18.06 14.67 -8.55
N TYR A 144 17.37 13.79 -9.27
CA TYR A 144 18.00 12.78 -10.14
C TYR A 144 18.89 13.41 -11.24
N THR A 145 18.42 14.47 -11.90
CA THR A 145 19.21 15.17 -12.94
C THR A 145 20.40 15.90 -12.34
N HIS A 146 20.29 16.42 -11.12
CA HIS A 146 21.37 17.11 -10.43
C HIS A 146 22.48 16.15 -9.99
N LEU A 147 22.13 14.97 -9.49
CA LEU A 147 23.09 13.92 -9.14
C LEU A 147 23.85 13.44 -10.38
N ARG A 148 23.18 13.23 -11.50
CA ARG A 148 23.79 12.77 -12.75
C ARG A 148 24.67 13.81 -13.45
N ALA A 149 24.49 15.09 -13.16
CA ALA A 149 25.31 16.16 -13.71
C ALA A 149 26.69 16.30 -13.00
N HIS A 150 26.88 15.59 -11.89
CA HIS A 150 28.13 15.58 -11.11
C HIS A 150 28.92 14.25 -11.23
N GLU A 151 28.42 13.26 -11.96
CA GLU A 151 29.18 12.07 -12.40
C GLU A 151 29.83 12.31 -13.77
#